data_f0a740a9db21b44fdb13ac27e6a397cd
#
_entry.id   f0a740a9db21b44fdb13ac27e6a397cd
#
_cell.length_a   1.000
_cell.length_b   1.000
_cell.length_c   1.000
_cell.angle_alpha   90.00
_cell.angle_beta   90.00
_cell.angle_gamma   90.00
#
_symmetry.space_group_name_H-M   'P 1'
#
loop_
_entity.id
_entity.type
_entity.pdbx_description
1 polymer ?
#
loop_
_entity_poly.entity_id
_entity_poly.type
_entity_poly.pdbx_seq_one_letter_code
_entity_poly.pdbx_strand_id
1 'polypeptide(L)'
;MYAIVRCGGRQEKVALDDVLTVDKLPGEVGSSVTLTALLVVDGDRVISDPAEVGRYQVTADIVGDAAGPKINMIQYKNKTGYRRRLGHRQRYTQVRITGIGSDTKPKTKANATANATANATAKATATATAKAEEA
;
A
#
# COMPACT_ATOMS: atom_id res chain seq x y z
N MET A 1 -19.14 -12.04 -0.16
CA MET A 1 -18.47 -11.47 1.04
C MET A 1 -18.06 -10.05 0.77
N TYR A 2 -18.34 -9.10 1.66
CA TYR A 2 -17.85 -7.73 1.59
C TYR A 2 -17.57 -7.21 3.00
N ALA A 3 -16.74 -6.19 3.10
CA ALA A 3 -16.45 -5.53 4.37
C ALA A 3 -16.65 -4.02 4.27
N ILE A 4 -16.89 -3.36 5.41
CA ILE A 4 -16.77 -1.92 5.54
C ILE A 4 -15.46 -1.64 6.24
N VAL A 5 -14.58 -0.91 5.59
CA VAL A 5 -13.26 -0.58 6.10
C VAL A 5 -13.13 0.91 6.39
N ARG A 6 -12.31 1.23 7.36
CA ARG A 6 -11.93 2.61 7.67
C ARG A 6 -10.58 2.92 7.04
N CYS A 7 -10.57 3.87 6.11
CA CYS A 7 -9.37 4.36 5.45
C CYS A 7 -9.23 5.86 5.69
N GLY A 8 -8.31 6.25 6.56
CA GLY A 8 -8.19 7.65 6.95
C GLY A 8 -9.46 8.18 7.62
N GLY A 9 -10.04 9.25 7.10
CA GLY A 9 -11.28 9.85 7.59
C GLY A 9 -12.56 9.28 6.98
N ARG A 10 -12.50 8.29 6.09
CA ARG A 10 -13.63 7.74 5.34
C ARG A 10 -13.89 6.28 5.67
N GLN A 11 -15.13 5.88 5.45
CA GLN A 11 -15.57 4.49 5.51
C GLN A 11 -16.04 4.09 4.12
N GLU A 12 -15.49 2.99 3.62
CA GLU A 12 -15.78 2.51 2.28
C GLU A 12 -16.20 1.04 2.33
N LYS A 13 -17.18 0.69 1.50
CA LYS A 13 -17.59 -0.69 1.30
C LYS A 13 -16.64 -1.33 0.28
N VAL A 14 -16.10 -2.48 0.62
CA VAL A 14 -15.10 -3.17 -0.19
C VAL A 14 -15.45 -4.63 -0.41
N ALA A 15 -15.22 -5.13 -1.60
CA ALA A 15 -15.23 -6.54 -1.94
C ALA A 15 -13.82 -6.97 -2.41
N LEU A 16 -13.65 -8.27 -2.66
CA LEU A 16 -12.40 -8.77 -3.25
C LEU A 16 -12.20 -8.17 -4.63
N ASP A 17 -10.94 -7.87 -4.97
CA ASP A 17 -10.49 -7.26 -6.22
C ASP A 17 -10.98 -5.82 -6.49
N ASP A 18 -11.70 -5.20 -5.55
CA ASP A 18 -12.08 -3.79 -5.69
C ASP A 18 -10.87 -2.87 -5.62
N VAL A 19 -10.90 -1.84 -6.48
CA VAL A 19 -9.90 -0.76 -6.48
C VAL A 19 -10.50 0.48 -5.86
N LEU A 20 -9.90 0.94 -4.77
CA LEU A 20 -10.34 2.11 -4.01
C LEU A 20 -9.34 3.25 -4.14
N THR A 21 -9.86 4.46 -4.08
CA THR A 21 -9.04 5.67 -3.95
C THR A 21 -9.16 6.20 -2.52
N VAL A 22 -8.08 6.05 -1.75
CA VAL A 22 -7.99 6.44 -0.34
C VAL A 22 -7.06 7.63 -0.16
N ASP A 23 -7.11 8.26 1.01
CA ASP A 23 -6.16 9.31 1.36
C ASP A 23 -4.73 8.77 1.28
N LYS A 24 -3.76 9.66 1.03
CA LYS A 24 -2.38 9.26 0.83
C LYS A 24 -1.87 8.37 1.96
N LEU A 25 -1.51 7.14 1.62
CA LEU A 25 -0.88 6.19 2.51
C LEU A 25 0.65 6.23 2.35
N PRO A 26 1.40 6.06 3.45
CA PRO A 26 2.83 5.80 3.36
C PRO A 26 3.05 4.38 2.83
N GLY A 27 3.82 4.24 1.79
CA GLY A 27 4.16 2.94 1.19
C GLY A 27 4.55 3.09 -0.28
N GLU A 28 5.25 2.10 -0.79
CA GLU A 28 5.64 2.02 -2.19
C GLU A 28 4.60 1.24 -2.99
N VAL A 29 4.56 1.50 -4.30
CA VAL A 29 3.69 0.74 -5.23
C VAL A 29 4.06 -0.74 -5.17
N GLY A 30 3.04 -1.60 -4.97
CA GLY A 30 3.20 -3.04 -4.80
C GLY A 30 3.37 -3.49 -3.35
N SER A 31 3.43 -2.57 -2.37
CA SER A 31 3.42 -2.96 -0.95
C SER A 31 2.00 -3.27 -0.47
N SER A 32 1.90 -4.22 0.46
CA SER A 32 0.62 -4.61 1.07
C SER A 32 0.36 -3.78 2.31
N VAL A 33 -0.86 -3.31 2.46
CA VAL A 33 -1.34 -2.51 3.59
C VAL A 33 -2.55 -3.21 4.22
N THR A 34 -2.60 -3.23 5.54
CA THR A 34 -3.75 -3.75 6.29
C THR A 34 -4.70 -2.61 6.63
N LEU A 35 -5.97 -2.79 6.25
CA LEU A 35 -7.05 -1.85 6.54
C LEU A 35 -7.89 -2.35 7.72
N THR A 36 -8.34 -1.43 8.56
CA THR A 36 -9.19 -1.77 9.71
C THR A 36 -10.62 -2.02 9.24
N ALA A 37 -11.11 -3.23 9.47
CA ALA A 37 -12.52 -3.57 9.24
C ALA A 37 -13.39 -3.00 10.37
N LEU A 38 -14.58 -2.50 10.02
CA LEU A 38 -15.62 -2.05 10.96
C LEU A 38 -16.81 -3.01 10.96
N LEU A 39 -17.08 -3.64 9.84
CA LEU A 39 -18.14 -4.60 9.66
C LEU A 39 -17.76 -5.58 8.55
N VAL A 40 -18.13 -6.83 8.72
CA VAL A 40 -17.91 -7.87 7.71
C VAL A 40 -19.23 -8.57 7.46
N VAL A 41 -19.57 -8.77 6.19
CA VAL A 41 -20.77 -9.48 5.76
C VAL A 41 -20.37 -10.64 4.87
N ASP A 42 -20.76 -11.85 5.29
CA ASP A 42 -20.52 -13.06 4.54
C ASP A 42 -21.85 -13.78 4.28
N GLY A 43 -22.38 -13.60 3.07
CA GLY A 43 -23.73 -14.06 2.73
C GLY A 43 -24.78 -13.41 3.64
N ASP A 44 -25.48 -14.24 4.43
CA ASP A 44 -26.52 -13.82 5.37
C ASP A 44 -25.98 -13.46 6.77
N ARG A 45 -24.70 -13.75 7.02
CA ARG A 45 -24.08 -13.47 8.32
C ARG A 45 -23.47 -12.07 8.35
N VAL A 46 -23.95 -11.25 9.27
CA VAL A 46 -23.43 -9.90 9.54
C VAL A 46 -22.64 -9.92 10.85
N ILE A 47 -21.37 -9.57 10.79
CA ILE A 47 -20.46 -9.49 11.92
C ILE A 47 -20.20 -8.01 12.20
N SER A 48 -20.77 -7.50 13.28
CA SER A 48 -20.67 -6.10 13.71
C SER A 48 -20.07 -5.93 15.11
N ASP A 49 -19.91 -7.02 15.85
CA ASP A 49 -19.31 -6.97 17.18
C ASP A 49 -17.82 -6.59 17.06
N PRO A 50 -17.36 -5.53 17.76
CA PRO A 50 -15.97 -5.10 17.70
C PRO A 50 -14.95 -6.19 18.06
N ALA A 51 -15.29 -7.09 18.99
CA ALA A 51 -14.43 -8.20 19.40
C ALA A 51 -14.27 -9.26 18.31
N GLU A 52 -15.33 -9.50 17.54
CA GLU A 52 -15.30 -10.43 16.41
C GLU A 52 -14.69 -9.79 15.17
N VAL A 53 -15.09 -8.56 14.84
CA VAL A 53 -14.55 -7.80 13.69
C VAL A 53 -13.05 -7.58 13.83
N GLY A 54 -12.54 -7.38 15.05
CA GLY A 54 -11.10 -7.22 15.31
C GLY A 54 -10.25 -8.44 14.93
N ARG A 55 -10.86 -9.60 14.70
CA ARG A 55 -10.19 -10.80 14.20
C ARG A 55 -10.09 -10.83 12.67
N TYR A 56 -10.87 -9.97 11.99
CA TYR A 56 -10.85 -9.86 10.54
C TYR A 56 -9.91 -8.75 10.11
N GLN A 57 -9.04 -9.08 9.17
CA GLN A 57 -8.13 -8.13 8.55
C GLN A 57 -8.46 -8.04 7.06
N VAL A 58 -8.46 -6.81 6.55
CA VAL A 58 -8.59 -6.56 5.13
C VAL A 58 -7.23 -6.16 4.59
N THR A 59 -6.70 -6.97 3.67
CA THR A 59 -5.41 -6.72 3.04
C THR A 59 -5.63 -6.05 1.69
N ALA A 60 -4.86 -5.02 1.41
CA ALA A 60 -4.89 -4.32 0.14
C ALA A 60 -3.47 -4.07 -0.36
N ASP A 61 -3.26 -4.14 -1.66
CA ASP A 61 -1.99 -3.81 -2.30
C ASP A 61 -2.06 -2.41 -2.91
N ILE A 62 -1.01 -1.60 -2.73
CA ILE A 62 -0.89 -0.28 -3.32
C ILE A 62 -0.66 -0.42 -4.83
N VAL A 63 -1.59 0.08 -5.63
CA VAL A 63 -1.52 0.07 -7.10
C VAL A 63 -0.76 1.29 -7.61
N GLY A 64 -0.99 2.46 -7.03
CA GLY A 64 -0.33 3.70 -7.46
C GLY A 64 -0.85 4.93 -6.75
N ASP A 65 -0.22 6.05 -7.06
CA ASP A 65 -0.65 7.37 -6.60
C ASP A 65 -1.63 7.99 -7.59
N ALA A 66 -2.67 8.63 -7.08
CA ALA A 66 -3.64 9.39 -7.84
C ALA A 66 -3.69 10.85 -7.39
N ALA A 67 -3.94 11.75 -8.33
CA ALA A 67 -4.12 13.17 -8.05
C ALA A 67 -5.59 13.56 -8.26
N GLY A 68 -6.18 14.17 -7.27
CA GLY A 68 -7.53 14.70 -7.34
C GLY A 68 -7.67 15.88 -8.30
N PRO A 69 -8.89 16.41 -8.48
CA PRO A 69 -9.13 17.58 -9.30
C PRO A 69 -8.38 18.80 -8.74
N LYS A 70 -7.92 19.66 -9.63
CA LYS A 70 -7.26 20.91 -9.23
C LYS A 70 -8.29 21.91 -8.75
N ILE A 71 -8.10 22.41 -7.51
CA ILE A 71 -8.90 23.46 -6.93
C ILE A 71 -8.16 24.78 -7.14
N ASN A 72 -8.76 25.73 -7.86
CA ASN A 72 -8.24 27.07 -8.06
C ASN A 72 -8.98 28.02 -7.11
N MET A 73 -8.23 28.73 -6.29
CA MET A 73 -8.77 29.69 -5.32
C MET A 73 -8.19 31.08 -5.60
N ILE A 74 -9.01 32.09 -5.37
CA ILE A 74 -8.59 33.48 -5.40
C ILE A 74 -8.93 34.09 -4.04
N GLN A 75 -7.91 34.61 -3.38
CA GLN A 75 -8.08 35.45 -2.19
C GLN A 75 -7.98 36.91 -2.62
N TYR A 76 -8.92 37.72 -2.20
CA TYR A 76 -8.91 39.15 -2.48
C TYR A 76 -9.35 39.95 -1.25
N LYS A 77 -8.94 41.23 -1.20
CA LYS A 77 -9.43 42.21 -0.23
C LYS A 77 -10.11 43.30 -0.97
N ASN A 78 -11.31 43.69 -0.51
CA ASN A 78 -12.04 44.79 -1.12
C ASN A 78 -11.27 46.09 -1.01
N LYS A 79 -11.37 46.98 -2.03
CA LYS A 79 -10.81 48.34 -2.09
C LYS A 79 -9.28 48.46 -1.98
N THR A 80 -8.51 47.36 -1.94
CA THR A 80 -7.05 47.40 -1.78
C THR A 80 -6.28 46.88 -2.98
N GLY A 81 -6.97 46.35 -4.01
CA GLY A 81 -6.30 45.72 -5.15
C GLY A 81 -5.56 44.42 -4.83
N TYR A 82 -5.64 43.94 -3.56
CA TYR A 82 -4.99 42.71 -3.17
C TYR A 82 -5.68 41.51 -3.81
N ARG A 83 -4.93 40.72 -4.58
CA ARG A 83 -5.40 39.48 -5.20
C ARG A 83 -4.30 38.43 -5.12
N ARG A 84 -4.61 37.28 -4.57
CA ARG A 84 -3.70 36.12 -4.51
C ARG A 84 -4.37 34.89 -5.12
N ARG A 85 -3.73 34.29 -6.11
CA ARG A 85 -4.19 33.02 -6.71
C ARG A 85 -3.46 31.88 -6.04
N LEU A 86 -4.22 30.89 -5.60
CA LEU A 86 -3.74 29.66 -4.98
C LEU A 86 -4.33 28.46 -5.74
N GLY A 87 -3.56 27.41 -5.86
CA GLY A 87 -4.01 26.14 -6.42
C GLY A 87 -3.69 25.01 -5.47
N HIS A 88 -4.61 24.07 -5.33
CA HIS A 88 -4.42 22.85 -4.56
C HIS A 88 -4.83 21.63 -5.36
N ARG A 89 -4.09 20.53 -5.20
CA ARG A 89 -4.44 19.22 -5.71
C ARG A 89 -4.20 18.20 -4.62
N GLN A 90 -5.27 17.55 -4.17
CA GLN A 90 -5.18 16.50 -3.17
C GLN A 90 -4.50 15.27 -3.79
N ARG A 91 -3.59 14.67 -3.04
CA ARG A 91 -2.94 13.40 -3.41
C ARG A 91 -3.67 12.26 -2.73
N TYR A 92 -3.91 11.21 -3.49
CA TYR A 92 -4.56 9.98 -3.08
C TYR A 92 -3.69 8.80 -3.43
N THR A 93 -3.97 7.67 -2.80
CA THR A 93 -3.36 6.38 -3.13
C THR A 93 -4.45 5.43 -3.62
N GLN A 94 -4.21 4.74 -4.72
CA GLN A 94 -5.09 3.67 -5.19
C GLN A 94 -4.65 2.35 -4.60
N VAL A 95 -5.58 1.63 -3.99
CA VAL A 95 -5.34 0.33 -3.39
C VAL A 95 -6.32 -0.69 -3.96
N ARG A 96 -5.83 -1.91 -4.21
CA ARG A 96 -6.65 -3.06 -4.60
C ARG A 96 -6.79 -3.99 -3.43
N ILE A 97 -8.02 -4.40 -3.13
CA ILE A 97 -8.31 -5.35 -2.06
C ILE A 97 -7.89 -6.75 -2.52
N THR A 98 -6.96 -7.36 -1.78
CA THR A 98 -6.43 -8.71 -2.08
C THR A 98 -6.98 -9.79 -1.17
N GLY A 99 -7.48 -9.41 0.01
CA GLY A 99 -8.03 -10.38 0.95
C GLY A 99 -8.93 -9.77 2.02
N ILE A 100 -10.00 -10.50 2.34
CA ILE A 100 -10.90 -10.21 3.46
C ILE A 100 -11.00 -11.50 4.27
N GLY A 101 -10.44 -11.57 5.49
CA GLY A 101 -10.50 -12.81 6.27
C GLY A 101 -9.94 -12.69 7.66
N SER A 102 -10.24 -13.71 8.48
CA SER A 102 -9.84 -13.77 9.89
C SER A 102 -8.38 -14.20 10.12
N ASP A 103 -7.66 -14.67 9.10
CA ASP A 103 -6.28 -15.18 9.23
C ASP A 103 -5.49 -15.07 7.92
N THR A 104 -5.61 -13.96 7.23
CA THR A 104 -4.72 -13.76 6.07
C THR A 104 -3.40 -13.19 6.56
N LYS A 105 -2.46 -14.08 6.93
CA LYS A 105 -1.04 -13.74 6.90
C LYS A 105 -0.78 -13.00 5.59
N PRO A 106 -0.19 -11.81 5.61
CA PRO A 106 0.18 -11.12 4.39
C PRO A 106 1.02 -12.11 3.57
N LYS A 107 0.58 -12.46 2.38
CA LYS A 107 1.42 -13.09 1.38
C LYS A 107 2.48 -12.05 1.00
N THR A 108 3.46 -11.90 1.84
CA THR A 108 4.72 -11.27 1.46
C THR A 108 5.20 -12.09 0.28
N LYS A 109 5.08 -11.57 -0.92
CA LYS A 109 5.83 -12.08 -2.05
C LYS A 109 7.29 -11.91 -1.67
N ALA A 110 7.86 -12.98 -1.10
CA ALA A 110 9.28 -13.15 -1.03
C ALA A 110 9.75 -13.27 -2.49
N ASN A 111 10.03 -12.13 -3.10
CA ASN A 111 10.73 -12.09 -4.36
C ASN A 111 12.05 -11.37 -4.11
N ALA A 112 13.09 -12.07 -4.47
CA ALA A 112 14.45 -11.62 -4.57
C ALA A 112 15.29 -11.67 -3.30
N THR A 113 15.88 -12.82 -3.01
CA THR A 113 17.33 -12.85 -2.69
C THR A 113 17.83 -14.27 -2.93
N ALA A 114 17.88 -14.69 -4.17
CA ALA A 114 18.57 -15.91 -4.59
C ALA A 114 19.61 -15.63 -5.70
N ASN A 115 20.24 -14.46 -5.69
CA ASN A 115 21.25 -14.17 -6.73
C ASN A 115 22.51 -13.46 -6.20
N ALA A 116 22.80 -13.55 -4.91
CA ALA A 116 24.02 -12.96 -4.37
C ALA A 116 25.06 -13.97 -3.82
N THR A 117 24.81 -15.28 -3.93
CA THR A 117 25.73 -16.28 -3.35
C THR A 117 26.52 -17.07 -4.38
N ALA A 118 26.32 -16.86 -5.69
CA ALA A 118 27.03 -17.59 -6.74
C ALA A 118 28.28 -16.89 -7.26
N ASN A 119 28.62 -15.68 -6.81
CA ASN A 119 29.77 -14.93 -7.37
C ASN A 119 30.92 -14.71 -6.39
N ALA A 120 30.86 -15.32 -5.20
CA ALA A 120 31.97 -15.23 -4.23
C ALA A 120 32.89 -16.45 -4.23
N THR A 121 32.50 -17.54 -4.88
CA THR A 121 33.32 -18.81 -4.86
C THR A 121 34.23 -18.94 -6.07
N ALA A 122 34.04 -18.12 -7.11
CA ALA A 122 34.87 -18.21 -8.32
C ALA A 122 36.17 -17.37 -8.27
N LYS A 123 36.38 -16.54 -7.23
CA LYS A 123 37.56 -15.67 -7.12
C LYS A 123 38.61 -16.16 -6.11
N ALA A 124 38.35 -17.26 -5.41
CA ALA A 124 39.29 -17.81 -4.43
C ALA A 124 40.15 -18.96 -4.97
N THR A 125 39.84 -19.48 -6.17
CA THR A 125 40.58 -20.65 -6.73
C THR A 125 41.62 -20.25 -7.77
N ALA A 126 41.68 -18.99 -8.19
CA ALA A 126 42.66 -18.55 -9.21
C ALA A 126 43.97 -17.98 -8.64
N THR A 127 44.11 -17.86 -7.31
CA THR A 127 45.31 -17.25 -6.70
C THR A 127 46.23 -18.29 -6.03
N ALA A 128 45.82 -19.55 -6.01
CA ALA A 128 46.63 -20.63 -5.37
C ALA A 128 47.50 -21.43 -6.34
N THR A 129 47.39 -21.23 -7.65
CA THR A 129 48.15 -22.04 -8.64
C THR A 129 49.35 -21.32 -9.26
N ALA A 130 49.57 -20.04 -8.89
CA ALA A 130 50.67 -19.25 -9.45
C ALA A 130 51.91 -19.13 -8.51
N LYS A 131 52.02 -19.93 -7.43
CA LYS A 131 53.13 -19.85 -6.47
C LYS A 131 53.85 -21.17 -6.21
N ALA A 132 53.72 -22.12 -7.11
CA ALA A 132 54.37 -23.44 -7.00
C ALA A 132 55.33 -23.77 -8.16
N GLU A 133 55.74 -22.77 -8.95
CA GLU A 133 56.68 -23.02 -10.07
C GLU A 133 57.82 -21.98 -10.14
N GLU A 134 58.41 -21.67 -8.99
CA GLU A 134 59.72 -20.99 -8.97
C GLU A 134 60.37 -21.27 -7.63
N ALA A 135 60.94 -22.50 -7.54
CA ALA A 135 62.02 -22.92 -6.62
C ALA A 135 62.80 -24.07 -7.19
#